data_486e9bd0bd50c7c49e7402ec3b9ce279
#
_entry.id   486e9bd0bd50c7c49e7402ec3b9ce279
#
_cell.length_a   1.000
_cell.length_b   1.000
_cell.length_c   1.000
_cell.angle_alpha   90.00
_cell.angle_beta   90.00
_cell.angle_gamma   90.00
#
_symmetry.space_group_name_H-M   'P 1'
#
loop_
_entity.id
_entity.type
_entity.pdbx_description
1 polymer ?
#
loop_
_entity_poly.entity_id
_entity_poly.type
_entity_poly.pdbx_seq_one_letter_code
_entity_poly.pdbx_strand_id
1 'polypeptide(L)'
;MYKRQVPTRWSDATLPTAPWQKAQSDPEWAGETLYKDSKVRVTDASIKSLWEAIEEIGGETGWYGSDFLWYLRGLMDRMIGGVGLRRGRRDPVHLRVGDSLDFWRVESLETNKSLKLYAEMILPGKAWLEFRIQKLPNGQSEVTQEATFSPRGLGGALYWFAVLPLHTFVFPTMIRNLIRSANRKDYAARNA
;
A
#
# COMPACT_ATOMS: atom_id res chain seq x y z
N MET A 1 0.13 -38.46 20.23
CA MET A 1 -0.24 -38.41 18.82
C MET A 1 0.86 -37.68 18.07
N TYR A 2 1.78 -38.39 17.40
CA TYR A 2 2.90 -37.78 16.68
C TYR A 2 2.37 -37.06 15.43
N LYS A 3 2.49 -35.75 15.35
CA LYS A 3 2.25 -35.00 14.12
C LYS A 3 3.34 -35.40 13.12
N ARG A 4 2.94 -36.14 12.10
CA ARG A 4 3.81 -36.53 10.99
C ARG A 4 4.25 -35.23 10.30
N GLN A 5 5.51 -34.84 10.47
CA GLN A 5 6.09 -33.74 9.70
C GLN A 5 6.20 -34.17 8.25
N VAL A 6 5.46 -33.53 7.37
CA VAL A 6 5.58 -33.76 5.93
C VAL A 6 6.83 -33.00 5.47
N PRO A 7 7.83 -33.66 4.87
CA PRO A 7 9.01 -32.98 4.36
C PRO A 7 8.59 -32.01 3.24
N THR A 8 8.80 -30.73 3.45
CA THR A 8 8.52 -29.68 2.48
C THR A 8 9.66 -29.57 1.49
N ARG A 9 9.36 -29.57 0.19
CA ARG A 9 10.33 -29.38 -0.89
C ARG A 9 10.23 -27.95 -1.43
N TRP A 10 11.28 -27.48 -2.05
CA TRP A 10 11.32 -26.18 -2.76
C TRP A 10 10.18 -25.99 -3.76
N SER A 11 9.81 -27.08 -4.48
CA SER A 11 8.71 -27.10 -5.44
C SER A 11 7.35 -26.86 -4.79
N ASP A 12 7.22 -27.16 -3.51
CA ASP A 12 5.93 -27.05 -2.79
C ASP A 12 5.52 -25.59 -2.58
N ALA A 13 6.49 -24.66 -2.59
CA ALA A 13 6.24 -23.23 -2.51
C ALA A 13 5.43 -22.66 -3.69
N THR A 14 5.33 -23.41 -4.78
CA THR A 14 4.61 -23.00 -6.00
C THR A 14 3.30 -23.75 -6.21
N LEU A 15 3.03 -24.79 -5.40
CA LEU A 15 1.83 -25.62 -5.54
C LEU A 15 0.64 -25.04 -4.78
N PRO A 16 -0.57 -25.01 -5.39
CA PRO A 16 -1.78 -24.51 -4.73
C PRO A 16 -2.23 -25.33 -3.51
N THR A 17 -1.66 -26.50 -3.27
CA THR A 17 -2.00 -27.45 -2.20
C THR A 17 -0.87 -27.67 -1.21
N ALA A 18 0.09 -26.74 -1.15
CA ALA A 18 1.22 -26.84 -0.22
C ALA A 18 0.74 -26.91 1.25
N PRO A 19 1.43 -27.69 2.13
CA PRO A 19 1.03 -27.90 3.53
C PRO A 19 0.98 -26.60 4.38
N TRP A 20 1.59 -25.53 3.90
CA TRP A 20 1.53 -24.19 4.51
C TRP A 20 0.44 -23.30 3.91
N GLN A 21 -0.38 -23.82 2.99
CA GLN A 21 -1.55 -23.09 2.53
C GLN A 21 -2.50 -22.85 3.70
N LYS A 22 -2.96 -21.62 3.75
CA LYS A 22 -3.93 -21.14 4.72
C LYS A 22 -5.16 -22.03 4.78
N ALA A 23 -5.60 -22.36 5.99
CA ALA A 23 -6.99 -22.71 6.19
C ALA A 23 -7.86 -21.51 5.76
N GLN A 24 -9.07 -21.76 5.31
CA GLN A 24 -10.03 -20.72 4.91
C GLN A 24 -10.31 -19.68 6.01
N SER A 25 -10.04 -20.05 7.27
CA SER A 25 -10.17 -19.21 8.47
C SER A 25 -8.93 -18.41 8.83
N ASP A 26 -7.78 -18.67 8.16
CA ASP A 26 -6.54 -17.99 8.51
C ASP A 26 -6.46 -16.60 7.86
N PRO A 27 -5.86 -15.61 8.55
CA PRO A 27 -5.57 -14.30 7.95
C PRO A 27 -4.74 -14.47 6.68
N GLU A 28 -4.85 -13.53 5.73
CA GLU A 28 -4.16 -13.61 4.45
C GLU A 28 -2.62 -13.69 4.52
N TRP A 29 -2.04 -13.36 5.68
CA TRP A 29 -0.60 -13.42 5.94
C TRP A 29 -0.18 -14.65 6.76
N ALA A 30 -1.11 -15.53 7.18
CA ALA A 30 -0.78 -16.67 8.02
C ALA A 30 0.14 -17.65 7.28
N GLY A 31 1.26 -18.00 7.91
CA GLY A 31 2.25 -18.94 7.37
C GLY A 31 3.17 -18.37 6.29
N GLU A 32 3.04 -17.09 5.91
CA GLU A 32 3.89 -16.43 4.92
C GLU A 32 4.91 -15.48 5.55
N THR A 33 6.09 -15.35 4.92
CA THR A 33 7.04 -14.30 5.29
C THR A 33 6.53 -12.96 4.77
N LEU A 34 6.30 -11.99 5.65
CA LEU A 34 5.91 -10.64 5.27
C LEU A 34 7.08 -9.68 5.45
N TYR A 35 7.42 -8.98 4.39
CA TYR A 35 8.32 -7.83 4.45
C TYR A 35 7.50 -6.56 4.63
N LYS A 36 7.96 -5.68 5.54
CA LYS A 36 7.29 -4.42 5.83
C LYS A 36 8.25 -3.25 5.77
N ASP A 37 7.79 -2.15 5.22
CA ASP A 37 8.45 -0.84 5.31
C ASP A 37 7.43 0.19 5.77
N SER A 38 7.63 0.71 6.98
CA SER A 38 6.72 1.64 7.64
C SER A 38 7.37 3.01 7.83
N LYS A 39 6.62 4.06 7.53
CA LYS A 39 6.99 5.45 7.78
C LYS A 39 5.91 6.11 8.63
N VAL A 40 6.33 6.68 9.76
CA VAL A 40 5.45 7.38 10.69
C VAL A 40 5.83 8.85 10.75
N ARG A 41 4.83 9.73 10.77
CA ARG A 41 5.00 11.18 10.92
C ARG A 41 3.91 11.76 11.80
N VAL A 42 4.30 12.73 12.62
CA VAL A 42 3.39 13.51 13.46
C VAL A 42 3.22 14.90 12.83
N THR A 43 2.00 15.44 12.91
CA THR A 43 1.62 16.73 12.31
C THR A 43 0.50 17.39 13.12
N ASP A 44 0.38 18.71 12.98
CA ASP A 44 -0.72 19.49 13.54
C ASP A 44 -1.97 19.50 12.63
N ALA A 45 -1.89 18.90 11.43
CA ALA A 45 -3.01 18.79 10.52
C ALA A 45 -4.18 18.03 11.16
N SER A 46 -5.40 18.47 10.85
CA SER A 46 -6.61 17.81 11.34
C SER A 46 -6.78 16.41 10.72
N ILE A 47 -7.44 15.52 11.44
CA ILE A 47 -7.81 14.19 10.92
C ILE A 47 -8.61 14.33 9.62
N LYS A 48 -9.53 15.30 9.55
CA LYS A 48 -10.35 15.55 8.35
C LYS A 48 -9.48 15.89 7.14
N SER A 49 -8.59 16.86 7.25
CA SER A 49 -7.75 17.30 6.12
C SER A 49 -6.72 16.24 5.73
N LEU A 50 -6.22 15.44 6.70
CA LEU A 50 -5.39 14.27 6.40
C LEU A 50 -6.17 13.21 5.64
N TRP A 51 -7.40 12.93 6.03
CA TRP A 51 -8.26 11.98 5.36
C TRP A 51 -8.58 12.41 3.93
N GLU A 52 -8.97 13.66 3.73
CA GLU A 52 -9.20 14.22 2.40
C GLU A 52 -7.96 14.11 1.51
N ALA A 53 -6.76 14.37 2.04
CA ALA A 53 -5.53 14.18 1.30
C ALA A 53 -5.26 12.70 0.96
N ILE A 54 -5.60 11.76 1.86
CA ILE A 54 -5.49 10.32 1.60
C ILE A 54 -6.51 9.87 0.55
N GLU A 55 -7.75 10.35 0.63
CA GLU A 55 -8.78 10.01 -0.36
C GLU A 55 -8.46 10.52 -1.76
N GLU A 56 -7.75 11.63 -1.90
CA GLU A 56 -7.35 12.20 -3.20
C GLU A 56 -6.15 11.53 -3.86
N ILE A 57 -5.52 10.53 -3.23
CA ILE A 57 -4.36 9.81 -3.80
C ILE A 57 -4.75 9.17 -5.14
N GLY A 58 -3.83 9.25 -6.11
CA GLY A 58 -4.00 8.72 -7.46
C GLY A 58 -4.77 9.65 -8.39
N GLY A 59 -4.98 9.22 -9.64
CA GLY A 59 -5.62 10.03 -10.67
C GLY A 59 -4.87 11.34 -10.94
N GLU A 60 -5.60 12.46 -11.01
CA GLU A 60 -5.02 13.79 -11.31
C GLU A 60 -4.12 14.32 -10.19
N THR A 61 -4.40 13.98 -8.93
CA THR A 61 -3.57 14.38 -7.77
C THR A 61 -2.23 13.67 -7.74
N GLY A 62 -2.15 12.49 -8.38
CA GLY A 62 -0.96 11.64 -8.37
C GLY A 62 -0.66 11.03 -7.00
N TRP A 63 0.59 10.62 -6.81
CA TRP A 63 1.06 9.86 -5.63
C TRP A 63 1.92 10.71 -4.69
N TYR A 64 1.68 12.00 -4.63
CA TYR A 64 2.36 12.96 -3.75
C TYR A 64 3.89 12.98 -3.87
N GLY A 65 4.41 12.63 -5.00
CA GLY A 65 5.84 12.67 -5.31
C GLY A 65 6.33 11.40 -5.99
N SER A 66 7.40 11.57 -6.75
CA SER A 66 8.00 10.48 -7.53
C SER A 66 7.05 9.89 -8.59
N ASP A 67 6.08 10.67 -9.09
CA ASP A 67 5.11 10.22 -10.11
C ASP A 67 5.81 9.63 -11.34
N PHE A 68 7.00 10.14 -11.69
CA PHE A 68 7.84 9.56 -12.73
C PHE A 68 8.22 8.10 -12.44
N LEU A 69 8.56 7.76 -11.20
CA LEU A 69 8.90 6.37 -10.83
C LEU A 69 7.66 5.46 -10.86
N TRP A 70 6.52 5.98 -10.46
CA TRP A 70 5.24 5.28 -10.58
C TRP A 70 4.85 5.08 -12.04
N TYR A 71 5.05 6.11 -12.87
CA TYR A 71 4.85 6.02 -14.31
C TYR A 71 5.77 4.96 -14.95
N LEU A 72 7.08 5.01 -14.64
CA LEU A 72 8.06 4.03 -15.13
C LEU A 72 7.68 2.61 -14.69
N ARG A 73 7.26 2.45 -13.43
CA ARG A 73 6.78 1.16 -12.90
C ARG A 73 5.55 0.67 -13.65
N GLY A 74 4.58 1.53 -13.90
CA GLY A 74 3.38 1.21 -14.68
C GLY A 74 3.70 0.84 -16.13
N LEU A 75 4.68 1.51 -16.74
CA LEU A 75 5.15 1.17 -18.09
C LEU A 75 5.81 -0.22 -18.13
N MET A 76 6.67 -0.52 -17.16
CA MET A 76 7.29 -1.86 -17.04
C MET A 76 6.23 -2.95 -16.82
N ASP A 77 5.25 -2.71 -15.96
CA ASP A 77 4.14 -3.63 -15.73
C ASP A 77 3.36 -3.91 -17.02
N ARG A 78 3.10 -2.87 -17.80
CA ARG A 78 2.44 -3.01 -19.10
C ARG A 78 3.25 -3.81 -20.12
N MET A 79 4.58 -3.67 -20.14
CA MET A 79 5.45 -4.43 -21.05
C MET A 79 5.41 -5.94 -20.78
N ILE A 80 5.15 -6.35 -19.54
CA ILE A 80 5.02 -7.77 -19.15
C ILE A 80 3.55 -8.25 -19.12
N GLY A 81 2.61 -7.45 -19.66
CA GLY A 81 1.20 -7.81 -19.77
C GLY A 81 0.33 -7.46 -18.55
N GLY A 82 0.85 -6.70 -17.62
CA GLY A 82 0.12 -6.19 -16.47
C GLY A 82 -0.83 -5.04 -16.80
N VAL A 83 -1.57 -4.57 -15.78
CA VAL A 83 -2.60 -3.52 -15.92
C VAL A 83 -2.02 -2.13 -16.22
N GLY A 84 -0.78 -1.87 -15.83
CA GLY A 84 -0.14 -0.56 -15.94
C GLY A 84 -0.93 0.54 -15.22
N LEU A 85 -0.80 1.79 -15.66
CA LEU A 85 -1.55 2.96 -15.15
C LEU A 85 -2.91 3.17 -15.86
N ARG A 86 -3.51 2.13 -16.41
CA ARG A 86 -4.65 2.30 -17.35
C ARG A 86 -6.00 2.59 -16.70
N ARG A 87 -6.17 2.28 -15.41
CA ARG A 87 -7.53 2.25 -14.84
C ARG A 87 -8.04 3.60 -14.39
N GLY A 88 -7.15 4.57 -14.16
CA GLY A 88 -7.56 5.85 -13.65
C GLY A 88 -8.32 5.74 -12.32
N ARG A 89 -9.13 6.72 -12.04
CA ARG A 89 -9.95 6.82 -10.84
C ARG A 89 -11.42 7.03 -11.22
N ARG A 90 -12.35 6.29 -10.59
CA ARG A 90 -13.79 6.40 -10.87
C ARG A 90 -14.37 7.76 -10.44
N ASP A 91 -13.96 8.23 -9.26
CA ASP A 91 -14.45 9.47 -8.63
C ASP A 91 -13.24 10.28 -8.14
N PRO A 92 -13.11 11.57 -8.49
CA PRO A 92 -11.93 12.37 -8.14
C PRO A 92 -11.82 12.65 -6.64
N VAL A 93 -12.91 12.54 -5.87
CA VAL A 93 -12.95 12.91 -4.45
C VAL A 93 -13.14 11.69 -3.55
N HIS A 94 -14.10 10.83 -3.87
CA HIS A 94 -14.51 9.76 -2.97
C HIS A 94 -14.06 8.38 -3.45
N LEU A 95 -13.54 7.60 -2.50
CA LEU A 95 -13.17 6.21 -2.69
C LEU A 95 -14.23 5.26 -2.14
N ARG A 96 -14.31 4.08 -2.73
CA ARG A 96 -15.09 2.94 -2.23
C ARG A 96 -14.25 1.68 -2.27
N VAL A 97 -14.55 0.74 -1.39
CA VAL A 97 -13.95 -0.60 -1.46
C VAL A 97 -14.22 -1.20 -2.84
N GLY A 98 -13.18 -1.72 -3.47
CA GLY A 98 -13.23 -2.26 -4.83
C GLY A 98 -12.90 -1.24 -5.93
N ASP A 99 -12.79 0.07 -5.64
CA ASP A 99 -12.36 1.06 -6.63
C ASP A 99 -10.92 0.80 -7.09
N SER A 100 -10.67 1.06 -8.37
CA SER A 100 -9.31 1.02 -8.93
C SER A 100 -8.68 2.40 -8.83
N LEU A 101 -7.43 2.43 -8.37
CA LEU A 101 -6.55 3.59 -8.30
C LEU A 101 -5.27 3.25 -9.08
N ASP A 102 -5.22 3.61 -10.35
CA ASP A 102 -4.13 3.25 -11.26
C ASP A 102 -3.94 1.71 -11.29
N PHE A 103 -2.87 1.19 -10.68
CA PHE A 103 -2.62 -0.25 -10.55
C PHE A 103 -2.95 -0.81 -9.16
N TRP A 104 -3.58 -0.02 -8.30
CA TRP A 104 -4.04 -0.43 -6.99
C TRP A 104 -5.55 -0.65 -6.97
N ARG A 105 -6.00 -1.50 -6.07
CA ARG A 105 -7.41 -1.68 -5.73
C ARG A 105 -7.63 -1.35 -4.26
N VAL A 106 -8.68 -0.61 -3.96
CA VAL A 106 -9.10 -0.35 -2.59
C VAL A 106 -9.59 -1.66 -1.97
N GLU A 107 -8.81 -2.21 -1.03
CA GLU A 107 -9.14 -3.44 -0.32
C GLU A 107 -10.00 -3.15 0.91
N SER A 108 -9.64 -2.14 1.69
CA SER A 108 -10.45 -1.66 2.80
C SER A 108 -10.35 -0.15 2.97
N LEU A 109 -11.40 0.43 3.52
CA LEU A 109 -11.52 1.87 3.73
C LEU A 109 -12.35 2.12 4.99
N GLU A 110 -11.74 2.76 5.96
CA GLU A 110 -12.38 3.28 7.17
C GLU A 110 -12.22 4.79 7.22
N THR A 111 -13.31 5.51 6.99
CA THR A 111 -13.31 6.97 6.93
C THR A 111 -12.66 7.59 8.17
N ASN A 112 -11.73 8.54 7.96
CA ASN A 112 -10.94 9.19 8.99
C ASN A 112 -10.01 8.29 9.81
N LYS A 113 -9.74 7.06 9.35
CA LYS A 113 -8.86 6.11 10.06
C LYS A 113 -7.84 5.44 9.14
N SER A 114 -8.30 4.70 8.12
CA SER A 114 -7.39 3.93 7.29
C SER A 114 -7.87 3.72 5.87
N LEU A 115 -6.89 3.66 4.95
CA LEU A 115 -7.04 3.24 3.57
C LEU A 115 -6.01 2.15 3.30
N LYS A 116 -6.46 0.97 2.87
CA LYS A 116 -5.61 -0.14 2.47
C LYS A 116 -5.81 -0.45 1.00
N LEU A 117 -4.71 -0.49 0.27
CA LEU A 117 -4.64 -0.71 -1.17
C LEU A 117 -3.92 -2.03 -1.46
N TYR A 118 -4.47 -2.82 -2.36
CA TYR A 118 -3.86 -4.04 -2.89
C TYR A 118 -3.30 -3.79 -4.29
N ALA A 119 -2.07 -4.22 -4.55
CA ALA A 119 -1.44 -4.07 -5.86
C ALA A 119 -1.96 -5.13 -6.85
N GLU A 120 -2.54 -4.68 -7.96
CA GLU A 120 -2.99 -5.55 -9.06
C GLU A 120 -1.96 -5.69 -10.19
N MET A 121 -0.79 -5.06 -10.05
CA MET A 121 0.32 -5.23 -10.98
C MET A 121 0.93 -6.63 -10.88
N ILE A 122 1.62 -7.08 -11.93
CA ILE A 122 2.35 -8.34 -11.94
C ILE A 122 3.56 -8.22 -11.02
N LEU A 123 3.52 -8.95 -9.92
CA LEU A 123 4.55 -9.01 -8.90
C LEU A 123 4.94 -10.47 -8.61
N PRO A 124 6.19 -10.73 -8.24
CA PRO A 124 6.56 -12.04 -7.72
C PRO A 124 6.12 -12.20 -6.25
N GLY A 125 4.85 -11.94 -5.98
CA GLY A 125 4.23 -11.95 -4.67
C GLY A 125 2.98 -11.10 -4.61
N LYS A 126 2.53 -10.77 -3.41
CA LYS A 126 1.42 -9.85 -3.15
C LYS A 126 1.94 -8.60 -2.44
N ALA A 127 1.40 -7.43 -2.78
CA ALA A 127 1.80 -6.17 -2.15
C ALA A 127 0.59 -5.36 -1.70
N TRP A 128 0.75 -4.70 -0.58
CA TRP A 128 -0.23 -3.76 -0.01
C TRP A 128 0.45 -2.45 0.33
N LEU A 129 -0.30 -1.37 0.22
CA LEU A 129 0.04 -0.06 0.75
C LEU A 129 -1.10 0.41 1.64
N GLU A 130 -0.77 0.70 2.90
CA GLU A 130 -1.75 1.12 3.88
C GLU A 130 -1.40 2.49 4.45
N PHE A 131 -2.40 3.35 4.54
CA PHE A 131 -2.35 4.62 5.27
C PHE A 131 -3.24 4.52 6.49
N ARG A 132 -2.70 4.87 7.66
CA ARG A 132 -3.45 4.97 8.91
C ARG A 132 -3.26 6.35 9.50
N ILE A 133 -4.30 6.89 10.08
CA ILE A 133 -4.26 8.15 10.82
C ILE A 133 -4.89 7.97 12.18
N GLN A 134 -4.28 8.58 13.18
CA GLN A 134 -4.82 8.58 14.53
C GLN A 134 -4.56 9.91 15.25
N LYS A 135 -5.43 10.23 16.19
CA LYS A 135 -5.26 11.39 17.07
C LYS A 135 -4.40 11.01 18.25
N LEU A 136 -3.38 11.82 18.53
CA LEU A 136 -2.51 11.63 19.69
C LEU A 136 -3.07 12.39 20.92
N PRO A 137 -2.72 11.95 22.16
CA PRO A 137 -3.17 12.61 23.38
C PRO A 137 -2.74 14.08 23.50
N ASN A 138 -1.64 14.47 22.87
CA ASN A 138 -1.15 15.85 22.83
C ASN A 138 -1.90 16.77 21.85
N GLY A 139 -2.95 16.24 21.19
CA GLY A 139 -3.74 17.00 20.22
C GLY A 139 -3.21 16.98 18.79
N GLN A 140 -2.02 16.42 18.54
CA GLN A 140 -1.49 16.23 17.19
C GLN A 140 -2.10 15.00 16.51
N SER A 141 -1.86 14.85 15.22
CA SER A 141 -2.25 13.70 14.45
C SER A 141 -1.02 12.92 14.02
N GLU A 142 -1.11 11.60 14.05
CA GLU A 142 -0.09 10.71 13.52
C GLU A 142 -0.56 10.09 12.21
N VAL A 143 0.32 10.07 11.23
CA VAL A 143 0.12 9.40 9.94
C VAL A 143 1.13 8.27 9.81
N THR A 144 0.65 7.07 9.57
CA THR A 144 1.45 5.90 9.26
C THR A 144 1.23 5.51 7.80
N GLN A 145 2.30 5.34 7.06
CA GLN A 145 2.31 4.75 5.71
C GLN A 145 3.09 3.44 5.79
N GLU A 146 2.45 2.32 5.49
CA GLU A 146 3.06 0.99 5.56
C GLU A 146 2.93 0.28 4.21
N ALA A 147 4.06 -0.12 3.65
CA ALA A 147 4.10 -1.08 2.55
C ALA A 147 4.33 -2.47 3.11
N THR A 148 3.50 -3.42 2.71
CA THR A 148 3.62 -4.83 3.06
C THR A 148 3.80 -5.65 1.79
N PHE A 149 4.71 -6.60 1.80
CA PHE A 149 4.95 -7.50 0.68
C PHE A 149 5.06 -8.95 1.16
N SER A 150 4.26 -9.82 0.56
CA SER A 150 4.32 -11.27 0.71
C SER A 150 5.02 -11.85 -0.52
N PRO A 151 6.30 -12.25 -0.42
CA PRO A 151 7.07 -12.74 -1.55
C PRO A 151 6.62 -14.14 -1.97
N ARG A 152 6.62 -14.41 -3.27
CA ARG A 152 6.47 -15.76 -3.80
C ARG A 152 7.87 -16.33 -4.06
N GLY A 153 8.33 -17.21 -3.17
CA GLY A 153 9.63 -17.86 -3.27
C GLY A 153 10.82 -16.88 -3.25
N LEU A 154 11.99 -17.38 -3.65
CA LEU A 154 13.23 -16.60 -3.64
C LEU A 154 13.18 -15.38 -4.58
N GLY A 155 12.55 -15.53 -5.76
CA GLY A 155 12.42 -14.42 -6.70
C GLY A 155 11.67 -13.24 -6.11
N GLY A 156 10.62 -13.49 -5.30
CA GLY A 156 9.91 -12.46 -4.57
C GLY A 156 10.77 -11.78 -3.50
N ALA A 157 11.54 -12.56 -2.75
CA ALA A 157 12.47 -12.00 -1.77
C ALA A 157 13.53 -11.10 -2.42
N LEU A 158 14.15 -11.56 -3.50
CA LEU A 158 15.13 -10.76 -4.26
C LEU A 158 14.51 -9.48 -4.83
N TYR A 159 13.28 -9.56 -5.34
CA TYR A 159 12.54 -8.39 -5.81
C TYR A 159 12.36 -7.34 -4.70
N TRP A 160 11.95 -7.77 -3.48
CA TRP A 160 11.80 -6.85 -2.35
C TRP A 160 13.09 -6.09 -2.04
N PHE A 161 14.22 -6.80 -1.92
CA PHE A 161 15.50 -6.16 -1.65
C PHE A 161 15.97 -5.26 -2.78
N ALA A 162 15.63 -5.57 -4.04
CA ALA A 162 15.94 -4.71 -5.17
C ALA A 162 15.14 -3.41 -5.18
N VAL A 163 13.88 -3.42 -4.73
CA VAL A 163 13.03 -2.21 -4.68
C VAL A 163 13.14 -1.43 -3.38
N LEU A 164 13.64 -2.04 -2.30
CA LEU A 164 13.76 -1.40 -0.99
C LEU A 164 14.53 -0.06 -1.03
N PRO A 165 15.64 0.11 -1.77
CA PRO A 165 16.30 1.41 -1.91
C PRO A 165 15.38 2.49 -2.46
N LEU A 166 14.48 2.18 -3.40
CA LEU A 166 13.51 3.14 -3.94
C LEU A 166 12.50 3.56 -2.86
N HIS A 167 12.07 2.66 -2.00
CA HIS A 167 11.18 2.97 -0.88
C HIS A 167 11.78 4.03 0.05
N THR A 168 13.11 4.03 0.25
CA THR A 168 13.79 5.01 1.11
C THR A 168 13.69 6.44 0.58
N PHE A 169 13.46 6.66 -0.70
CA PHE A 169 13.27 7.96 -1.32
C PHE A 169 11.79 8.30 -1.57
N VAL A 170 11.04 7.33 -2.11
CA VAL A 170 9.65 7.53 -2.52
C VAL A 170 8.74 7.75 -1.33
N PHE A 171 8.79 6.88 -0.34
CA PHE A 171 7.84 6.90 0.77
C PHE A 171 7.99 8.08 1.71
N PRO A 172 9.22 8.51 2.13
CA PRO A 172 9.37 9.72 2.90
C PRO A 172 8.92 10.98 2.17
N THR A 173 9.08 11.01 0.84
CA THR A 173 8.62 12.14 0.02
C THR A 173 7.10 12.15 -0.08
N MET A 174 6.51 10.99 -0.31
CA MET A 174 5.06 10.81 -0.41
C MET A 174 4.34 11.22 0.87
N ILE A 175 4.71 10.66 2.03
CA ILE A 175 4.07 11.01 3.31
C ILE A 175 4.27 12.48 3.67
N ARG A 176 5.44 13.07 3.39
CA ARG A 176 5.71 14.49 3.62
C ARG A 176 4.82 15.39 2.76
N ASN A 177 4.64 15.06 1.48
CA ASN A 177 3.84 15.87 0.57
C ASN A 177 2.35 15.68 0.82
N LEU A 178 1.91 14.50 1.24
CA LEU A 178 0.55 14.23 1.73
C LEU A 178 0.24 15.16 2.91
N ILE A 179 1.11 15.21 3.92
CA ILE A 179 0.96 16.09 5.09
C ILE A 179 0.94 17.57 4.66
N ARG A 180 1.78 17.97 3.71
CA ARG A 180 1.76 19.35 3.18
C ARG A 180 0.43 19.69 2.50
N SER A 181 -0.16 18.73 1.78
CA SER A 181 -1.49 18.91 1.18
C SER A 181 -2.56 19.08 2.27
N ALA A 182 -2.55 18.24 3.30
CA ALA A 182 -3.46 18.35 4.43
C ALA A 182 -3.35 19.69 5.16
N ASN A 183 -2.12 20.15 5.44
CA ASN A 183 -1.89 21.46 6.07
C ASN A 183 -2.42 22.63 5.22
N ARG A 184 -2.29 22.55 3.90
CA ARG A 184 -2.86 23.58 2.99
C ARG A 184 -4.39 23.61 3.05
N LYS A 185 -5.04 22.43 3.14
CA LYS A 185 -6.49 22.31 3.29
C LYS A 185 -6.96 22.90 4.63
N ASP A 186 -6.26 22.60 5.72
CA ASP A 186 -6.55 23.20 7.04
C ASP A 186 -6.41 24.72 7.02
N TYR A 187 -5.36 25.23 6.38
CA TYR A 187 -5.17 26.68 6.25
C TYR A 187 -6.30 27.32 5.43
N ALA A 188 -6.69 26.73 4.32
CA ALA A 188 -7.80 27.24 3.51
C ALA A 188 -9.12 27.20 4.28
N ALA A 189 -9.40 26.12 5.02
CA ALA A 189 -10.62 26.00 5.82
C ALA A 189 -10.71 27.00 7.00
N ARG A 190 -9.56 27.47 7.52
CA ARG A 190 -9.54 28.51 8.59
C ARG A 190 -9.73 29.94 8.08
N ASN A 191 -9.50 30.14 6.78
CA ASN A 191 -9.54 31.47 6.17
C ASN A 191 -10.72 31.64 5.19
N ALA A 192 -11.61 30.68 5.11
CA ALA A 192 -12.88 30.70 4.37
C ALA A 192 -14.05 30.94 5.31
#